data_e0188755575674c1855b5f32641ec246
#
_entry.id   e0188755575674c1855b5f32641ec246
#
_cell.length_a   1.000
_cell.length_b   1.000
_cell.length_c   1.000
_cell.angle_alpha   90.00
_cell.angle_beta   90.00
_cell.angle_gamma   90.00
#
_symmetry.space_group_name_H-M   'P 1'
#
loop_
_entity.id
_entity.type
_entity.pdbx_description
1 polymer ?
#
loop_
_entity_poly.entity_id
_entity_poly.type
_entity_poly.pdbx_seq_one_letter_code
_entity_poly.pdbx_strand_id
1 'polypeptide(L)'
;MKITLLSLVLCLFCSLNMAAQGSDIGSNPEDTTIHQLSKKELRRQKVAKRNIHYNILGGPSYTPDFGALIGGSALVTFRMNPSDTLQKRSVLPMAVAVMFEGGLNLMVKPQLFFKNDKFRIFGKFTYKNTLENFYGIGYATNKHYERSDSTSEYRYSGFQINPWFLFRLGKSNFFAGPQID
;
A
#
# COMPACT_ATOMS: atom_id res chain seq x y z
N MET A 1 4.88 28.49 4.19
CA MET A 1 4.51 27.61 3.08
C MET A 1 4.38 26.12 3.46
N LYS A 2 4.62 25.70 4.72
CA LYS A 2 4.51 24.30 5.18
C LYS A 2 3.09 23.88 5.64
N ILE A 3 2.21 24.83 5.95
CA ILE A 3 0.88 24.59 6.55
C ILE A 3 -0.19 24.23 5.49
N THR A 4 -0.04 24.71 4.26
CA THR A 4 -1.04 24.52 3.20
C THR A 4 -1.06 23.09 2.64
N LEU A 5 0.08 22.39 2.63
CA LEU A 5 0.16 21.01 2.13
C LEU A 5 -0.49 20.01 3.10
N LEU A 6 -0.33 20.26 4.41
CA LEU A 6 -0.93 19.42 5.46
C LEU A 6 -2.47 19.53 5.47
N SER A 7 -3.01 20.73 5.20
CA SER A 7 -4.45 20.97 5.09
C SER A 7 -5.07 20.24 3.91
N LEU A 8 -4.36 20.17 2.79
CA LEU A 8 -4.85 19.51 1.57
C LEU A 8 -4.89 17.98 1.70
N VAL A 9 -3.91 17.40 2.38
CA VAL A 9 -3.86 15.94 2.65
C VAL A 9 -4.94 15.56 3.66
N LEU A 10 -5.19 16.38 4.68
CA LEU A 10 -6.23 16.14 5.68
C LEU A 10 -7.65 16.21 5.07
N CYS A 11 -7.90 17.14 4.14
CA CYS A 11 -9.17 17.23 3.41
C CYS A 11 -9.41 16.02 2.48
N LEU A 12 -8.37 15.49 1.84
CA LEU A 12 -8.49 14.31 0.97
C LEU A 12 -8.83 13.04 1.77
N PHE A 13 -8.31 12.91 2.99
CA PHE A 13 -8.64 11.78 3.87
C PHE A 13 -10.05 11.86 4.47
N CYS A 14 -10.54 13.08 4.77
CA CYS A 14 -11.88 13.27 5.32
C CYS A 14 -12.98 12.97 4.29
N SER A 15 -12.77 13.29 3.02
CA SER A 15 -13.76 13.01 1.96
C SER A 15 -13.91 11.53 1.60
N LEU A 16 -12.88 10.71 1.86
CA LEU A 16 -12.92 9.25 1.60
C LEU A 16 -13.67 8.46 2.69
N ASN A 17 -13.78 8.99 3.91
CA ASN A 17 -14.45 8.30 5.02
C ASN A 17 -15.97 8.54 5.08
N MET A 18 -16.51 9.57 4.44
CA MET A 18 -17.96 9.84 4.45
C MET A 18 -18.80 8.91 3.55
N ALA A 19 -18.18 8.11 2.71
CA ALA A 19 -18.89 7.18 1.82
C ALA A 19 -19.21 5.81 2.46
N ALA A 20 -18.85 5.58 3.74
CA ALA A 20 -18.97 4.28 4.39
C ALA A 20 -20.09 4.16 5.43
N GLN A 21 -20.81 5.23 5.76
CA GLN A 21 -21.92 5.20 6.73
C GLN A 21 -23.26 5.43 6.04
N GLY A 22 -23.87 4.37 5.60
CA GLY A 22 -25.28 4.33 5.16
C GLY A 22 -26.17 3.86 6.31
N SER A 23 -27.00 4.75 6.83
CA SER A 23 -27.99 4.54 7.87
C SER A 23 -29.02 3.46 7.50
N ASP A 24 -29.22 2.51 8.40
CA ASP A 24 -30.34 1.59 8.38
C ASP A 24 -31.59 2.30 8.95
N ILE A 25 -32.62 2.38 8.13
CA ILE A 25 -33.99 2.64 8.60
C ILE A 25 -34.82 1.41 8.24
N GLY A 26 -35.39 0.80 9.26
CA GLY A 26 -36.19 -0.40 9.15
C GLY A 26 -37.56 -0.16 8.52
N SER A 27 -38.08 -1.19 7.88
CA SER A 27 -39.51 -1.42 7.68
C SER A 27 -39.80 -2.91 7.51
N ASN A 28 -40.88 -3.32 8.16
CA ASN A 28 -41.43 -4.64 8.46
C ASN A 28 -41.72 -5.56 7.25
N PRO A 29 -41.94 -6.86 7.50
CA PRO A 29 -42.08 -7.89 6.49
C PRO A 29 -43.55 -8.16 6.17
N GLU A 30 -43.85 -8.41 4.91
CA GLU A 30 -44.78 -9.47 4.49
C GLU A 30 -44.74 -9.65 2.98
N ASP A 31 -44.57 -10.93 2.62
CA ASP A 31 -45.06 -11.68 1.49
C ASP A 31 -44.54 -11.34 0.07
N THR A 32 -43.90 -12.28 -0.47
CA THR A 32 -43.96 -12.91 -1.78
C THR A 32 -42.58 -13.51 -2.12
N THR A 33 -42.53 -14.82 -2.22
CA THR A 33 -41.44 -15.68 -2.60
C THR A 33 -40.90 -15.38 -4.02
N ILE A 34 -40.13 -14.32 -4.13
CA ILE A 34 -39.12 -14.15 -5.18
C ILE A 34 -37.85 -13.90 -4.39
N HIS A 35 -36.83 -14.77 -4.51
CA HIS A 35 -35.52 -14.58 -3.93
C HIS A 35 -34.94 -13.24 -4.38
N GLN A 36 -35.38 -12.14 -3.79
CA GLN A 36 -34.70 -10.87 -3.87
C GLN A 36 -33.42 -11.00 -3.04
N LEU A 37 -32.33 -11.29 -3.73
CA LEU A 37 -30.99 -11.23 -3.16
C LEU A 37 -30.88 -9.96 -2.31
N SER A 38 -30.56 -10.13 -1.04
CA SER A 38 -30.37 -9.02 -0.11
C SER A 38 -29.45 -7.96 -0.76
N LYS A 39 -29.69 -6.66 -0.50
CA LYS A 39 -28.82 -5.56 -0.96
C LYS A 39 -27.33 -5.84 -0.68
N LYS A 40 -27.04 -6.55 0.40
CA LYS A 40 -25.69 -6.99 0.77
C LYS A 40 -25.12 -8.04 -0.20
N GLU A 41 -25.93 -8.98 -0.63
CA GLU A 41 -25.56 -10.02 -1.60
C GLU A 41 -25.41 -9.46 -3.00
N LEU A 42 -26.30 -8.56 -3.43
CA LEU A 42 -26.15 -7.83 -4.68
C LEU A 42 -24.87 -6.99 -4.72
N ARG A 43 -24.52 -6.34 -3.61
CA ARG A 43 -23.22 -5.62 -3.50
C ARG A 43 -22.05 -6.58 -3.57
N ARG A 44 -22.12 -7.73 -2.88
CA ARG A 44 -21.08 -8.77 -2.95
C ARG A 44 -20.90 -9.33 -4.36
N GLN A 45 -22.00 -9.61 -5.07
CA GLN A 45 -21.95 -10.07 -6.47
C GLN A 45 -21.38 -9.00 -7.41
N LYS A 46 -21.76 -7.73 -7.24
CA LYS A 46 -21.19 -6.62 -8.02
C LYS A 46 -19.70 -6.46 -7.76
N VAL A 47 -19.25 -6.60 -6.50
CA VAL A 47 -17.83 -6.56 -6.16
C VAL A 47 -17.09 -7.78 -6.71
N ALA A 48 -17.68 -8.98 -6.64
CA ALA A 48 -17.09 -10.19 -7.18
C ALA A 48 -16.91 -10.15 -8.71
N LYS A 49 -17.81 -9.46 -9.43
CA LYS A 49 -17.71 -9.25 -10.89
C LYS A 49 -16.69 -8.19 -11.30
N ARG A 50 -16.22 -7.35 -10.36
CA ARG A 50 -15.20 -6.34 -10.68
C ARG A 50 -13.85 -7.00 -10.92
N ASN A 51 -13.19 -6.59 -11.98
CA ASN A 51 -11.82 -7.02 -12.25
C ASN A 51 -10.83 -6.45 -11.24
N ILE A 52 -11.11 -5.27 -10.69
CA ILE A 52 -10.23 -4.55 -9.76
C ILE A 52 -10.86 -4.55 -8.37
N HIS A 53 -10.08 -5.00 -7.39
CA HIS A 53 -10.39 -4.92 -5.96
C HIS A 53 -9.34 -4.05 -5.28
N TYR A 54 -9.77 -3.19 -4.39
CA TYR A 54 -8.89 -2.35 -3.59
C TYR A 54 -9.28 -2.43 -2.11
N ASN A 55 -8.29 -2.50 -1.26
CA ASN A 55 -8.42 -2.39 0.18
C ASN A 55 -7.52 -1.24 0.62
N ILE A 56 -8.05 -0.34 1.42
CA ILE A 56 -7.33 0.82 1.93
C ILE A 56 -7.40 0.77 3.46
N LEU A 57 -6.26 0.93 4.09
CA LEU A 57 -6.12 1.00 5.55
C LEU A 57 -5.20 2.18 5.87
N GLY A 58 -5.51 2.93 6.91
CA GLY A 58 -4.65 4.03 7.35
C GLY A 58 -5.04 4.51 8.74
N GLY A 59 -4.12 5.22 9.37
CA GLY A 59 -4.35 5.78 10.68
C GLY A 59 -3.10 6.46 11.25
N PRO A 60 -3.26 7.11 12.40
CA PRO A 60 -2.13 7.65 13.15
C PRO A 60 -1.33 6.52 13.79
N SER A 61 -0.03 6.71 13.88
CA SER A 61 0.91 5.81 14.53
C SER A 61 2.01 6.60 15.22
N TYR A 62 2.72 5.95 16.09
CA TYR A 62 3.89 6.51 16.77
C TYR A 62 5.03 5.51 16.72
N THR A 63 6.22 5.97 16.40
CA THR A 63 7.45 5.18 16.48
C THR A 63 8.52 5.98 17.21
N PRO A 64 9.38 5.32 18.03
CA PRO A 64 10.44 6.02 18.75
C PRO A 64 11.42 6.76 17.85
N ASP A 65 11.63 6.24 16.62
CA ASP A 65 12.62 6.81 15.67
C ASP A 65 12.08 8.04 14.93
N PHE A 66 10.77 8.05 14.60
CA PHE A 66 10.17 9.08 13.75
C PHE A 66 9.08 9.88 14.44
N GLY A 67 8.87 9.67 15.74
CA GLY A 67 7.82 10.34 16.50
C GLY A 67 6.41 9.98 16.02
N ALA A 68 5.53 10.95 16.05
CA ALA A 68 4.17 10.81 15.55
C ALA A 68 4.13 10.86 14.02
N LEU A 69 3.33 9.99 13.42
CA LEU A 69 3.16 9.90 11.98
C LEU A 69 1.71 9.53 11.60
N ILE A 70 1.32 9.86 10.39
CA ILE A 70 0.10 9.35 9.77
C ILE A 70 0.52 8.46 8.61
N GLY A 71 0.06 7.20 8.65
CA GLY A 71 0.35 6.21 7.62
C GLY A 71 -0.90 5.70 6.95
N GLY A 72 -0.75 5.27 5.70
CA GLY A 72 -1.78 4.60 4.95
C GLY A 72 -1.20 3.52 4.04
N SER A 73 -1.98 2.48 3.81
CA SER A 73 -1.65 1.43 2.85
C SER A 73 -2.84 1.14 1.96
N ALA A 74 -2.55 0.84 0.71
CA ALA A 74 -3.54 0.40 -0.26
C ALA A 74 -3.07 -0.88 -0.92
N LEU A 75 -3.98 -1.84 -1.05
CA LEU A 75 -3.77 -3.09 -1.77
C LEU A 75 -4.71 -3.11 -2.96
N VAL A 76 -4.18 -2.99 -4.16
CA VAL A 76 -4.94 -3.11 -5.39
C VAL A 76 -4.70 -4.50 -6.00
N THR A 77 -5.77 -5.23 -6.26
CA THR A 77 -5.70 -6.57 -6.87
C THR A 77 -6.54 -6.58 -8.14
N PHE A 78 -5.95 -7.01 -9.25
CA PHE A 78 -6.61 -7.05 -10.55
C PHE A 78 -6.10 -8.21 -11.41
N ARG A 79 -6.84 -8.52 -12.48
CA ARG A 79 -6.40 -9.45 -13.51
C ARG A 79 -6.01 -8.68 -14.75
N MET A 80 -4.87 -9.02 -15.35
CA MET A 80 -4.43 -8.43 -16.62
C MET A 80 -5.36 -8.83 -17.77
N ASN A 81 -5.89 -10.05 -17.75
CA ASN A 81 -6.89 -10.51 -18.67
C ASN A 81 -8.18 -10.91 -17.92
N PRO A 82 -9.24 -10.09 -17.98
CA PRO A 82 -10.49 -10.38 -17.27
C PRO A 82 -11.18 -11.67 -17.72
N SER A 83 -10.96 -12.10 -18.97
CA SER A 83 -11.57 -13.29 -19.55
C SER A 83 -10.94 -14.59 -19.06
N ASP A 84 -9.72 -14.53 -18.51
CA ASP A 84 -8.99 -15.70 -18.04
C ASP A 84 -9.18 -15.86 -16.52
N THR A 85 -10.07 -16.79 -16.14
CA THR A 85 -10.38 -17.07 -14.73
C THR A 85 -9.28 -17.86 -14.02
N LEU A 86 -8.40 -18.53 -14.77
CA LEU A 86 -7.29 -19.33 -14.23
C LEU A 86 -6.03 -18.50 -13.99
N GLN A 87 -5.94 -17.29 -14.59
CA GLN A 87 -4.81 -16.40 -14.40
C GLN A 87 -4.73 -15.92 -12.97
N LYS A 88 -3.51 -15.96 -12.38
CA LYS A 88 -3.23 -15.35 -11.09
C LYS A 88 -3.52 -13.85 -11.13
N ARG A 89 -4.07 -13.31 -10.05
CA ARG A 89 -4.32 -11.87 -9.92
C ARG A 89 -3.01 -11.15 -9.67
N SER A 90 -2.82 -10.06 -10.37
CA SER A 90 -1.77 -9.09 -10.10
C SER A 90 -2.11 -8.30 -8.85
N VAL A 91 -1.09 -7.98 -8.08
CA VAL A 91 -1.23 -7.30 -6.78
C VAL A 91 -0.30 -6.10 -6.75
N LEU A 92 -0.83 -4.97 -6.32
CA LEU A 92 -0.09 -3.72 -6.17
C LEU A 92 -0.26 -3.19 -4.75
N PRO A 93 0.55 -3.68 -3.79
CA PRO A 93 0.61 -3.07 -2.47
C PRO A 93 1.35 -1.74 -2.52
N MET A 94 0.76 -0.74 -1.90
CA MET A 94 1.29 0.61 -1.76
C MET A 94 1.22 1.03 -0.30
N ALA A 95 2.20 1.79 0.16
CA ALA A 95 2.19 2.37 1.50
C ALA A 95 2.75 3.78 1.45
N VAL A 96 2.17 4.66 2.25
CA VAL A 96 2.63 6.03 2.45
C VAL A 96 2.66 6.32 3.95
N ALA A 97 3.69 7.00 4.39
CA ALA A 97 3.79 7.51 5.76
C ALA A 97 4.30 8.93 5.73
N VAL A 98 3.62 9.81 6.43
CA VAL A 98 3.97 11.23 6.61
C VAL A 98 4.28 11.44 8.09
N MET A 99 5.49 11.91 8.39
CA MET A 99 5.99 12.14 9.74
C MET A 99 5.80 13.61 10.11
N PHE A 100 5.33 13.89 11.32
CA PHE A 100 5.10 15.27 11.77
C PHE A 100 6.39 16.05 11.93
N GLU A 101 7.50 15.40 12.23
CA GLU A 101 8.84 16.01 12.30
C GLU A 101 9.45 16.30 10.92
N GLY A 102 8.68 16.11 9.85
CA GLY A 102 9.08 16.45 8.50
C GLY A 102 9.72 15.31 7.73
N GLY A 103 8.93 14.30 7.41
CA GLY A 103 9.37 13.19 6.57
C GLY A 103 8.23 12.62 5.73
N LEU A 104 8.61 12.01 4.60
CA LEU A 104 7.71 11.29 3.71
C LEU A 104 8.37 9.98 3.30
N ASN A 105 7.65 8.89 3.46
CA ASN A 105 8.03 7.58 2.97
C ASN A 105 6.91 7.05 2.07
N LEU A 106 7.23 6.73 0.82
CA LEU A 106 6.32 6.13 -0.15
C LEU A 106 6.93 4.83 -0.64
N MET A 107 6.16 3.75 -0.61
CA MET A 107 6.58 2.44 -1.08
C MET A 107 5.51 1.81 -1.96
N VAL A 108 5.91 1.28 -3.11
CA VAL A 108 5.06 0.53 -4.03
C VAL A 108 5.78 -0.76 -4.41
N LYS A 109 5.10 -1.91 -4.28
CA LYS A 109 5.67 -3.23 -4.60
C LYS A 109 4.80 -3.97 -5.63
N PRO A 110 4.87 -3.62 -6.93
CA PRO A 110 4.09 -4.30 -7.95
C PRO A 110 4.45 -5.78 -8.07
N GLN A 111 3.43 -6.62 -8.21
CA GLN A 111 3.52 -8.04 -8.54
C GLN A 111 2.56 -8.32 -9.69
N LEU A 112 3.06 -8.30 -10.91
CA LEU A 112 2.29 -8.42 -12.12
C LEU A 112 2.43 -9.83 -12.72
N PHE A 113 1.28 -10.48 -12.95
CA PHE A 113 1.22 -11.80 -13.55
C PHE A 113 0.61 -11.71 -14.94
N PHE A 114 1.35 -12.16 -15.96
CA PHE A 114 0.93 -12.13 -17.35
C PHE A 114 0.27 -13.45 -17.77
N LYS A 115 -0.30 -13.43 -18.97
CA LYS A 115 -1.05 -14.56 -19.53
C LYS A 115 -0.24 -15.89 -19.46
N ASN A 116 -0.93 -16.95 -19.06
CA ASN A 116 -0.37 -18.30 -18.91
C ASN A 116 0.78 -18.40 -17.91
N ASP A 117 0.96 -17.39 -17.05
CA ASP A 117 2.03 -17.34 -16.05
C ASP A 117 3.44 -17.53 -16.65
N LYS A 118 3.62 -17.14 -17.93
CA LYS A 118 4.90 -17.24 -18.63
C LYS A 118 5.90 -16.19 -18.21
N PHE A 119 5.39 -15.02 -17.82
CA PHE A 119 6.17 -13.85 -17.47
C PHE A 119 5.59 -13.20 -16.22
N ARG A 120 6.46 -12.76 -15.33
CA ARG A 120 6.10 -12.02 -14.12
C ARG A 120 7.00 -10.80 -13.98
N ILE A 121 6.44 -9.69 -13.57
CA ILE A 121 7.20 -8.50 -13.17
C ILE A 121 6.94 -8.27 -11.69
N PHE A 122 7.98 -8.30 -10.91
CA PHE A 122 7.97 -7.86 -9.52
C PHE A 122 8.82 -6.60 -9.42
N GLY A 123 8.57 -5.80 -8.40
CA GLY A 123 9.37 -4.61 -8.21
C GLY A 123 9.24 -4.05 -6.80
N LYS A 124 10.16 -3.18 -6.47
CA LYS A 124 10.11 -2.34 -5.29
C LYS A 124 10.47 -0.92 -5.71
N PHE A 125 9.53 -0.01 -5.55
CA PHE A 125 9.73 1.42 -5.72
C PHE A 125 9.62 2.06 -4.35
N THR A 126 10.64 2.77 -3.94
CA THR A 126 10.65 3.47 -2.65
C THR A 126 11.12 4.90 -2.88
N TYR A 127 10.36 5.84 -2.39
CA TYR A 127 10.80 7.20 -2.18
C TYR A 127 10.84 7.47 -0.68
N LYS A 128 11.97 7.91 -0.18
CA LYS A 128 12.19 8.16 1.22
C LYS A 128 12.80 9.55 1.38
N ASN A 129 12.22 10.38 2.21
CA ASN A 129 12.75 11.66 2.64
C ASN A 129 12.44 11.78 4.12
N THR A 130 13.36 11.38 4.97
CA THR A 130 13.15 11.25 6.41
C THR A 130 14.35 11.78 7.18
N LEU A 131 14.10 12.22 8.38
CA LEU A 131 15.14 12.46 9.37
C LEU A 131 15.49 11.12 10.01
N GLU A 132 16.77 10.76 10.01
CA GLU A 132 17.28 9.52 10.58
C GLU A 132 18.42 9.83 11.54
N ASN A 133 18.65 8.93 12.50
CA ASN A 133 19.73 9.07 13.45
C ASN A 133 20.82 8.06 13.16
N PHE A 134 22.06 8.51 13.09
CA PHE A 134 23.24 7.69 12.94
C PHE A 134 24.10 7.77 14.21
N TYR A 135 24.29 6.64 14.87
CA TYR A 135 25.01 6.55 16.14
C TYR A 135 26.45 6.04 15.99
N GLY A 136 26.98 6.02 14.77
CA GLY A 136 28.32 5.50 14.48
C GLY A 136 28.37 4.00 14.22
N ILE A 137 29.56 3.49 13.95
CA ILE A 137 29.82 2.09 13.65
C ILE A 137 30.51 1.42 14.86
N GLY A 138 29.92 0.31 15.30
CA GLY A 138 30.45 -0.50 16.37
C GLY A 138 29.91 -0.16 17.77
N TYR A 139 29.99 -1.14 18.66
CA TYR A 139 29.41 -1.06 20.02
C TYR A 139 30.01 0.06 20.88
N ALA A 140 31.33 0.25 20.82
CA ALA A 140 32.01 1.25 21.62
C ALA A 140 31.59 2.68 21.27
N THR A 141 31.43 2.97 20.00
CA THR A 141 30.96 4.27 19.50
C THR A 141 29.47 4.48 19.82
N ASN A 142 28.66 3.49 19.55
CA ASN A 142 27.20 3.57 19.74
C ASN A 142 26.80 3.78 21.22
N LYS A 143 27.56 3.23 22.17
CA LYS A 143 27.31 3.37 23.59
C LYS A 143 27.49 4.82 24.11
N HIS A 144 28.29 5.63 23.44
CA HIS A 144 28.65 7.00 23.89
C HIS A 144 27.86 8.08 23.16
N TYR A 145 27.12 7.72 22.06
CA TYR A 145 26.31 8.68 21.32
C TYR A 145 24.90 8.71 21.86
N GLU A 146 24.50 9.85 22.38
CA GLU A 146 23.10 10.14 22.68
C GLU A 146 22.39 10.72 21.45
N ARG A 147 21.08 10.50 21.37
CA ARG A 147 20.26 11.08 20.32
C ARG A 147 20.26 12.61 20.46
N SER A 148 20.70 13.29 19.41
CA SER A 148 20.76 14.75 19.37
C SER A 148 20.53 15.24 17.94
N ASP A 149 19.79 16.32 17.80
CA ASP A 149 19.49 16.97 16.52
C ASP A 149 20.75 17.52 15.83
N SER A 150 21.80 17.78 16.60
CA SER A 150 23.04 18.36 16.08
C SER A 150 24.15 17.35 15.76
N THR A 151 24.11 16.17 16.36
CA THR A 151 25.23 15.20 16.27
C THR A 151 24.86 13.86 15.67
N SER A 152 23.60 13.41 15.82
CA SER A 152 23.16 12.11 15.33
C SER A 152 22.15 12.20 14.20
N GLU A 153 21.40 13.30 14.08
CA GLU A 153 20.36 13.46 13.09
C GLU A 153 20.93 13.85 11.72
N TYR A 154 20.49 13.16 10.69
CA TYR A 154 20.74 13.53 9.30
C TYR A 154 19.47 13.34 8.45
N ARG A 155 19.34 14.12 7.40
CA ARG A 155 18.26 13.95 6.45
C ARG A 155 18.67 12.98 5.34
N TYR A 156 17.98 11.86 5.28
CA TYR A 156 18.07 10.95 4.14
C TYR A 156 17.00 11.28 3.11
N SER A 157 17.41 11.55 1.88
CA SER A 157 16.50 11.69 0.74
C SER A 157 16.98 10.79 -0.38
N GLY A 158 16.14 9.86 -0.80
CA GLY A 158 16.52 8.90 -1.82
C GLY A 158 15.31 8.30 -2.55
N PHE A 159 15.60 7.84 -3.76
CA PHE A 159 14.67 7.13 -4.61
C PHE A 159 15.31 5.82 -5.04
N GLN A 160 14.60 4.71 -4.87
CA GLN A 160 15.07 3.37 -5.18
C GLN A 160 14.08 2.67 -6.10
N ILE A 161 14.58 2.08 -7.18
CA ILE A 161 13.79 1.27 -8.11
C ILE A 161 14.51 -0.06 -8.31
N ASN A 162 13.88 -1.15 -7.90
CA ASN A 162 14.41 -2.51 -8.03
C ASN A 162 13.38 -3.36 -8.78
N PRO A 163 13.36 -3.37 -10.11
CA PRO A 163 12.50 -4.25 -10.90
C PRO A 163 13.13 -5.63 -11.08
N TRP A 164 12.30 -6.66 -11.06
CA TRP A 164 12.63 -8.07 -11.30
C TRP A 164 11.79 -8.58 -12.46
N PHE A 165 12.43 -9.08 -13.49
CA PHE A 165 11.79 -9.65 -14.67
C PHE A 165 11.98 -11.16 -14.64
N LEU A 166 10.90 -11.92 -14.44
CA LEU A 166 10.94 -13.36 -14.24
C LEU A 166 10.27 -14.07 -15.41
N PHE A 167 11.02 -14.92 -16.08
CA PHE A 167 10.55 -15.75 -17.19
C PHE A 167 10.44 -17.22 -16.75
N ARG A 168 9.35 -17.88 -17.12
CA ARG A 168 9.15 -19.28 -16.81
C ARG A 168 10.08 -20.15 -17.67
N LEU A 169 10.76 -21.09 -17.04
CA LEU A 169 11.62 -22.06 -17.72
C LEU A 169 10.79 -23.26 -18.20
N GLY A 170 10.40 -23.23 -19.47
CA GLY A 170 9.63 -24.29 -20.11
C GLY A 170 8.27 -24.52 -19.47
N LYS A 171 7.94 -25.78 -19.17
CA LYS A 171 6.70 -26.20 -18.49
C LYS A 171 6.86 -26.33 -16.98
N SER A 172 8.03 -26.01 -16.43
CA SER A 172 8.32 -26.12 -15.01
C SER A 172 7.70 -24.98 -14.18
N ASN A 173 7.76 -25.10 -12.86
CA ASN A 173 7.38 -24.02 -11.94
C ASN A 173 8.57 -23.12 -11.56
N PHE A 174 9.72 -23.28 -12.25
CA PHE A 174 10.89 -22.45 -12.03
C PHE A 174 10.84 -21.18 -12.90
N PHE A 175 11.31 -20.09 -12.33
CA PHE A 175 11.39 -18.80 -12.98
C PHE A 175 12.82 -18.26 -12.82
N ALA A 176 13.35 -17.69 -13.90
CA ALA A 176 14.64 -17.03 -13.87
C ALA A 176 14.55 -15.71 -14.66
N GLY A 177 15.40 -14.77 -14.31
CA GLY A 177 15.46 -13.50 -15.02
C GLY A 177 16.30 -12.45 -14.30
N PRO A 178 16.57 -11.32 -14.98
CA PRO A 178 17.37 -10.24 -14.43
C PRO A 178 16.64 -9.46 -13.34
N GLN A 179 17.43 -8.97 -12.39
CA GLN A 179 17.07 -7.95 -11.42
C GLN A 179 17.97 -6.73 -11.66
N ILE A 180 17.41 -5.54 -11.49
CA ILE A 180 18.14 -4.27 -11.50
C ILE A 180 18.05 -3.69 -10.08
N ASP A 181 19.17 -3.29 -9.52
CA ASP A 181 19.31 -2.63 -8.22
C ASP A 181 19.85 -1.21 -8.39
#